data_3c8a80c8d7f6cd662760a7ce1b4592ba
#
_entry.id   3c8a80c8d7f6cd662760a7ce1b4592ba
#
_cell.length_a   1.000
_cell.length_b   1.000
_cell.length_c   1.000
_cell.angle_alpha   90.00
_cell.angle_beta   90.00
_cell.angle_gamma   90.00
#
_symmetry.space_group_name_H-M   'P 1'
#
loop_
_entity.id
_entity.type
_entity.pdbx_description
1 polymer ?
#
loop_
_entity_poly.entity_id
_entity_poly.type
_entity_poly.pdbx_seq_one_letter_code
_entity_poly.pdbx_strand_id
1 'polypeptide(L)'
;MIERIWTGHRSVVIGVSGIALVAIAAAGLLVVVQPGGTGQAGATPSATPGATESAITSPLLPNLLTPVPSPSETPAASATPGPDWVYSDLDGALAPPDLAHRLPMAIMVDDNAAARPQSGFSSASIVYQAPAAGGEDRYVMVFQEGTATDIGPVRSARPYFVYWAAEYKALYGHFGGDVKALQQVIPANLNNIYNMDDLKGGSCPYHRISTRAMPHNAYTNSAALITCVKKMGYPATYQNLPVRAFKDDAPLSQRPATQSIWVPYRTGLISYIFDQATDSYLRLVGGHYQTDPANGQQVKARNVIVLFQSVTTDSVTEPGHNRPVVANVGTGKAIVFLEGQAIVGTWKKASNTALTRLYDSSGAEIPLVRGEIFIQSVPIGTAVTYKAG
;
A
#
# COMPACT_ATOMS: atom_id res chain seq x y z
N MET A 1 33.59 14.23 -56.55
CA MET A 1 35.04 14.03 -56.66
C MET A 1 35.56 13.69 -55.27
N ILE A 2 35.96 12.44 -55.14
CA ILE A 2 36.83 11.80 -54.13
C ILE A 2 36.31 11.63 -52.72
N GLU A 3 35.97 10.34 -52.46
CA GLU A 3 35.89 9.62 -51.20
C GLU A 3 37.16 9.74 -50.34
N ARG A 4 36.99 9.58 -49.04
CA ARG A 4 37.95 8.82 -48.22
C ARG A 4 37.25 8.06 -47.08
N ILE A 5 37.21 6.76 -47.26
CA ILE A 5 36.98 5.72 -46.31
C ILE A 5 38.18 5.67 -45.33
N TRP A 6 37.90 5.59 -44.02
CA TRP A 6 38.91 5.16 -43.03
C TRP A 6 38.36 4.03 -42.16
N THR A 7 38.82 2.82 -42.49
CA THR A 7 38.68 1.59 -41.70
C THR A 7 39.80 1.56 -40.63
N GLY A 8 39.47 1.39 -39.41
CA GLY A 8 40.39 1.18 -38.28
C GLY A 8 39.99 -0.02 -37.43
N HIS A 9 40.53 -1.18 -37.79
CA HIS A 9 40.52 -2.38 -36.91
C HIS A 9 41.40 -2.13 -35.70
N ARG A 10 40.86 -2.37 -34.49
CA ARG A 10 41.67 -2.61 -33.27
C ARG A 10 41.38 -4.00 -32.76
N SER A 11 42.42 -4.83 -32.86
CA SER A 11 42.51 -6.17 -32.33
C SER A 11 42.44 -6.16 -30.80
N VAL A 12 41.57 -7.01 -30.24
CA VAL A 12 41.54 -7.31 -28.80
C VAL A 12 42.41 -8.50 -28.53
N VAL A 13 43.44 -8.32 -27.74
CA VAL A 13 44.32 -9.41 -27.22
C VAL A 13 43.63 -10.03 -26.03
N ILE A 14 43.28 -11.31 -26.14
CA ILE A 14 42.78 -12.13 -25.03
C ILE A 14 43.99 -12.70 -24.27
N GLY A 15 44.18 -12.23 -23.05
CA GLY A 15 45.14 -12.82 -22.10
C GLY A 15 44.47 -13.95 -21.31
N VAL A 16 44.92 -15.18 -21.51
CA VAL A 16 44.58 -16.33 -20.71
C VAL A 16 45.53 -16.36 -19.49
N SER A 17 45.00 -16.36 -18.30
CA SER A 17 45.79 -16.61 -17.08
C SER A 17 45.01 -17.46 -16.06
N GLY A 18 45.47 -18.68 -15.90
CA GLY A 18 45.70 -19.38 -14.64
C GLY A 18 44.48 -19.78 -13.79
N ILE A 19 44.06 -21.03 -13.96
CA ILE A 19 43.22 -21.76 -13.00
C ILE A 19 44.12 -22.20 -11.82
N ALA A 20 43.80 -21.69 -10.62
CA ALA A 20 44.35 -22.25 -9.37
C ALA A 20 43.26 -23.15 -8.72
N LEU A 21 43.50 -24.44 -8.76
CA LEU A 21 42.74 -25.47 -8.03
C LEU A 21 43.13 -25.43 -6.55
N VAL A 22 42.21 -25.07 -5.66
CA VAL A 22 42.36 -25.32 -4.22
C VAL A 22 41.47 -26.50 -3.84
N ALA A 23 42.11 -27.61 -3.52
CA ALA A 23 41.47 -28.79 -2.94
C ALA A 23 41.24 -28.55 -1.44
N ILE A 24 39.98 -28.55 -0.99
CA ILE A 24 39.66 -28.60 0.44
C ILE A 24 39.19 -30.00 0.78
N ALA A 25 39.95 -30.66 1.67
CA ALA A 25 39.68 -31.99 2.20
C ALA A 25 38.47 -31.94 3.13
N ALA A 26 37.44 -32.75 2.86
CA ALA A 26 36.30 -32.95 3.75
C ALA A 26 36.67 -34.02 4.80
N ALA A 27 36.72 -33.65 6.06
CA ALA A 27 36.77 -34.58 7.18
C ALA A 27 35.37 -35.10 7.49
N GLY A 28 35.12 -36.37 7.21
CA GLY A 28 33.86 -37.02 7.54
C GLY A 28 33.79 -37.36 9.02
N LEU A 29 32.72 -37.00 9.68
CA LEU A 29 32.35 -37.45 11.02
C LEU A 29 31.36 -38.61 10.88
N LEU A 30 31.81 -39.81 11.20
CA LEU A 30 31.02 -41.05 11.21
C LEU A 30 30.26 -41.12 12.55
N VAL A 31 28.94 -41.03 12.53
CA VAL A 31 28.12 -41.34 13.72
C VAL A 31 27.60 -42.76 13.58
N VAL A 32 28.06 -43.62 14.47
CA VAL A 32 27.62 -45.01 14.62
C VAL A 32 26.32 -45.01 15.45
N VAL A 33 25.22 -45.51 14.86
CA VAL A 33 23.99 -45.82 15.58
C VAL A 33 23.96 -47.32 15.84
N GLN A 34 23.93 -47.71 17.10
CA GLN A 34 23.70 -49.12 17.53
C GLN A 34 22.19 -49.40 17.61
N PRO A 35 21.76 -50.58 17.16
CA PRO A 35 20.40 -51.05 17.40
C PRO A 35 20.37 -51.98 18.61
N GLY A 36 19.41 -51.80 19.47
CA GLY A 36 19.17 -52.74 20.56
C GLY A 36 17.86 -52.56 21.25
N GLY A 37 17.03 -53.60 21.26
CA GLY A 37 16.10 -53.90 22.29
C GLY A 37 14.64 -54.11 21.91
N THR A 38 14.30 -55.38 21.71
CA THR A 38 12.92 -55.93 21.62
C THR A 38 12.20 -55.90 22.94
N GLY A 39 10.86 -55.65 22.90
CA GLY A 39 9.99 -55.79 24.11
C GLY A 39 8.51 -55.56 23.84
N GLN A 40 7.85 -56.56 23.43
CA GLN A 40 6.55 -57.17 23.79
C GLN A 40 5.26 -56.34 23.92
N ALA A 41 4.24 -56.88 23.28
CA ALA A 41 2.84 -56.48 23.15
C ALA A 41 2.03 -56.39 24.48
N GLY A 42 1.05 -55.55 24.49
CA GLY A 42 0.01 -55.50 25.49
C GLY A 42 -1.17 -54.66 25.10
N ALA A 43 -2.22 -55.38 24.66
CA ALA A 43 -3.67 -55.08 24.76
C ALA A 43 -4.21 -53.67 24.66
N THR A 44 -5.09 -53.46 23.66
CA THR A 44 -6.12 -52.45 23.51
C THR A 44 -7.14 -52.48 24.66
N PRO A 45 -7.74 -51.34 25.03
CA PRO A 45 -9.17 -51.22 24.89
C PRO A 45 -9.66 -49.96 24.14
N SER A 46 -10.68 -50.19 23.35
CA SER A 46 -11.55 -49.26 22.68
C SER A 46 -12.15 -48.25 23.67
N ALA A 47 -12.03 -46.94 23.30
CA ALA A 47 -12.86 -45.90 23.92
C ALA A 47 -13.26 -44.88 22.83
N THR A 48 -14.52 -44.67 22.74
CA THR A 48 -15.30 -43.71 21.92
C THR A 48 -14.78 -42.28 22.07
N PRO A 49 -14.68 -41.47 21.02
CA PRO A 49 -14.31 -40.06 21.12
C PRO A 49 -15.48 -39.23 21.63
N GLY A 50 -15.43 -38.80 22.86
CA GLY A 50 -16.18 -37.65 23.35
C GLY A 50 -15.54 -36.37 22.81
N ALA A 51 -16.29 -35.61 22.01
CA ALA A 51 -15.88 -34.29 21.59
C ALA A 51 -15.81 -33.34 22.79
N THR A 52 -14.60 -33.07 23.25
CA THR A 52 -14.39 -31.95 24.18
C THR A 52 -14.01 -30.73 23.34
N GLU A 53 -14.95 -29.84 23.24
CA GLU A 53 -14.78 -28.51 22.67
C GLU A 53 -13.77 -27.75 23.55
N SER A 54 -12.51 -27.70 23.12
CA SER A 54 -11.50 -26.86 23.74
C SER A 54 -11.86 -25.42 23.47
N ALA A 55 -12.40 -24.75 24.49
CA ALA A 55 -12.54 -23.30 24.50
C ALA A 55 -11.16 -22.68 24.26
N ILE A 56 -10.95 -22.15 23.06
CA ILE A 56 -9.82 -21.29 22.76
C ILE A 56 -10.07 -20.02 23.58
N THR A 57 -9.38 -19.89 24.69
CA THR A 57 -9.31 -18.63 25.44
C THR A 57 -8.73 -17.58 24.51
N SER A 58 -9.59 -16.70 24.01
CA SER A 58 -9.18 -15.50 23.29
C SER A 58 -8.15 -14.74 24.14
N PRO A 59 -7.01 -14.32 23.55
CA PRO A 59 -6.13 -13.41 24.25
C PRO A 59 -6.93 -12.17 24.64
N LEU A 60 -6.85 -11.79 25.91
CA LEU A 60 -7.45 -10.59 26.47
C LEU A 60 -7.18 -9.41 25.52
N LEU A 61 -8.22 -8.92 24.88
CA LEU A 61 -8.19 -7.63 24.18
C LEU A 61 -7.66 -6.60 25.21
N PRO A 62 -6.64 -5.82 24.86
CA PRO A 62 -6.24 -4.73 25.75
C PRO A 62 -7.46 -3.86 25.99
N ASN A 63 -7.68 -3.49 27.25
CA ASN A 63 -8.77 -2.64 27.69
C ASN A 63 -8.97 -1.54 26.65
N LEU A 64 -10.17 -1.49 26.07
CA LEU A 64 -10.56 -0.45 25.13
C LEU A 64 -10.29 0.88 25.81
N LEU A 65 -9.30 1.59 25.28
CA LEU A 65 -8.99 2.94 25.67
C LEU A 65 -10.27 3.75 25.55
N THR A 66 -10.68 4.38 26.64
CA THR A 66 -11.65 5.48 26.56
C THR A 66 -11.16 6.41 25.46
N PRO A 67 -12.01 6.80 24.49
CA PRO A 67 -11.57 7.69 23.44
C PRO A 67 -11.03 8.96 24.08
N VAL A 68 -9.75 9.24 23.87
CA VAL A 68 -9.21 10.57 24.16
C VAL A 68 -10.03 11.50 23.28
N PRO A 69 -10.64 12.58 23.84
CA PRO A 69 -11.46 13.48 23.06
C PRO A 69 -10.64 13.91 21.84
N SER A 70 -11.21 13.71 20.65
CA SER A 70 -10.64 14.24 19.42
C SER A 70 -10.39 15.72 19.62
N PRO A 71 -9.21 16.25 19.26
CA PRO A 71 -9.04 17.69 19.23
C PRO A 71 -10.21 18.25 18.43
N SER A 72 -10.93 19.23 19.01
CA SER A 72 -12.06 19.88 18.36
C SER A 72 -11.52 20.49 17.05
N GLU A 73 -11.74 19.78 15.95
CA GLU A 73 -11.39 20.31 14.64
C GLU A 73 -12.30 21.52 14.41
N THR A 74 -11.70 22.70 14.35
CA THR A 74 -12.33 23.77 13.59
C THR A 74 -12.40 23.25 12.16
N PRO A 75 -13.58 23.02 11.57
CA PRO A 75 -13.67 22.51 10.21
C PRO A 75 -12.83 23.42 9.33
N ALA A 76 -11.81 22.88 8.68
CA ALA A 76 -11.19 23.59 7.58
C ALA A 76 -12.34 23.93 6.64
N ALA A 77 -12.51 25.22 6.32
CA ALA A 77 -13.61 25.69 5.50
C ALA A 77 -13.55 24.90 4.19
N SER A 78 -14.43 23.92 4.05
CA SER A 78 -14.66 23.25 2.76
C SER A 78 -15.04 24.38 1.81
N ALA A 79 -14.26 24.57 0.76
CA ALA A 79 -14.60 25.52 -0.27
C ALA A 79 -16.01 25.20 -0.75
N THR A 80 -16.90 26.19 -0.73
CA THR A 80 -18.26 26.02 -1.26
C THR A 80 -18.12 25.60 -2.73
N PRO A 81 -18.72 24.46 -3.15
CA PRO A 81 -18.62 24.00 -4.54
C PRO A 81 -19.05 25.10 -5.50
N GLY A 82 -18.20 25.40 -6.50
CA GLY A 82 -18.55 26.31 -7.58
C GLY A 82 -19.54 25.66 -8.55
N PRO A 83 -20.25 26.44 -9.36
CA PRO A 83 -21.26 25.93 -10.30
C PRO A 83 -20.65 24.99 -11.37
N ASP A 84 -19.34 25.11 -11.64
CA ASP A 84 -18.63 24.33 -12.67
C ASP A 84 -17.87 23.12 -12.10
N TRP A 85 -17.99 22.84 -10.80
CA TRP A 85 -17.29 21.70 -10.21
C TRP A 85 -17.84 20.38 -10.71
N VAL A 86 -16.94 19.41 -10.90
CA VAL A 86 -17.23 18.05 -11.38
C VAL A 86 -16.68 17.02 -10.40
N TYR A 87 -17.16 15.79 -10.52
CA TYR A 87 -16.65 14.71 -9.70
C TYR A 87 -15.25 14.25 -10.16
N SER A 88 -14.35 14.05 -9.21
CA SER A 88 -13.01 13.50 -9.46
C SER A 88 -13.10 12.02 -9.88
N ASP A 89 -12.16 11.60 -10.73
CA ASP A 89 -12.16 10.23 -11.27
C ASP A 89 -11.78 9.18 -10.23
N LEU A 90 -10.99 9.54 -9.20
CA LEU A 90 -10.43 8.58 -8.25
C LEU A 90 -11.35 8.23 -7.10
N ASP A 91 -11.92 9.23 -6.46
CA ASP A 91 -12.71 9.08 -5.23
C ASP A 91 -14.10 9.72 -5.31
N GLY A 92 -14.41 10.36 -6.45
CA GLY A 92 -15.70 10.99 -6.67
C GLY A 92 -15.93 12.30 -5.89
N ALA A 93 -14.90 12.88 -5.26
CA ALA A 93 -15.02 14.18 -4.61
C ALA A 93 -15.33 15.30 -5.62
N LEU A 94 -16.11 16.30 -5.23
CA LEU A 94 -16.36 17.49 -6.07
C LEU A 94 -15.12 18.39 -6.08
N ALA A 95 -14.66 18.76 -7.27
CA ALA A 95 -13.51 19.64 -7.45
C ALA A 95 -13.63 20.47 -8.74
N PRO A 96 -12.85 21.57 -8.86
CA PRO A 96 -12.67 22.24 -10.14
C PRO A 96 -12.22 21.26 -11.24
N PRO A 97 -12.67 21.41 -12.49
CA PRO A 97 -12.41 20.43 -13.57
C PRO A 97 -10.92 20.14 -13.82
N ASP A 98 -10.06 21.14 -13.68
CA ASP A 98 -8.61 21.00 -13.83
C ASP A 98 -7.95 20.16 -12.72
N LEU A 99 -8.54 20.10 -11.54
CA LEU A 99 -8.13 19.27 -10.43
C LEU A 99 -8.79 17.88 -10.49
N ALA A 100 -10.09 17.83 -10.78
CA ALA A 100 -10.85 16.57 -10.88
C ALA A 100 -10.30 15.60 -11.92
N HIS A 101 -9.71 16.12 -13.00
CA HIS A 101 -9.11 15.35 -14.08
C HIS A 101 -7.58 15.50 -14.17
N ARG A 102 -6.95 15.99 -13.10
CA ARG A 102 -5.49 16.08 -13.04
C ARG A 102 -4.86 14.69 -13.16
N LEU A 103 -3.67 14.62 -13.79
CA LEU A 103 -2.88 13.39 -13.79
C LEU A 103 -2.73 12.86 -12.35
N PRO A 104 -3.19 11.65 -12.04
CA PRO A 104 -2.99 11.07 -10.71
C PRO A 104 -1.51 10.95 -10.37
N MET A 105 -1.16 11.22 -9.11
CA MET A 105 0.22 11.15 -8.61
C MET A 105 0.29 10.13 -7.47
N ALA A 106 0.86 8.96 -7.73
CA ALA A 106 1.02 7.86 -6.79
C ALA A 106 2.41 7.90 -6.16
N ILE A 107 2.51 8.25 -4.88
CA ILE A 107 3.78 8.47 -4.19
C ILE A 107 3.99 7.39 -3.13
N MET A 108 5.15 6.72 -3.21
CA MET A 108 5.57 5.73 -2.23
C MET A 108 5.96 6.38 -0.91
N VAL A 109 5.36 5.97 0.20
CA VAL A 109 5.61 6.54 1.53
C VAL A 109 5.97 5.43 2.53
N ASP A 110 6.93 5.73 3.39
CA ASP A 110 7.47 4.84 4.41
C ASP A 110 6.51 4.63 5.59
N ASP A 111 6.53 3.45 6.21
CA ASP A 111 5.81 3.18 7.46
C ASP A 111 6.73 2.65 8.59
N ASN A 112 8.02 2.88 8.49
CA ASN A 112 8.93 2.62 9.60
C ASN A 112 8.61 3.55 10.79
N ALA A 113 8.85 3.09 12.02
CA ALA A 113 8.64 3.91 13.22
C ALA A 113 9.41 5.25 13.16
N ALA A 114 10.64 5.26 12.59
CA ALA A 114 11.43 6.47 12.40
C ALA A 114 10.89 7.41 11.31
N ALA A 115 9.95 6.94 10.50
CA ALA A 115 9.27 7.73 9.46
C ALA A 115 8.01 8.42 9.97
N ARG A 116 7.53 8.07 11.15
CA ARG A 116 6.27 8.58 11.71
C ARG A 116 6.46 9.89 12.48
N PRO A 117 5.46 10.81 12.45
CA PRO A 117 4.28 10.79 11.60
C PRO A 117 4.64 11.10 10.15
N GLN A 118 3.93 10.48 9.20
CA GLN A 118 4.05 10.74 7.78
C GLN A 118 3.13 11.90 7.35
N SER A 119 3.51 12.60 6.28
CA SER A 119 2.78 13.73 5.72
C SER A 119 2.08 13.39 4.41
N GLY A 120 0.93 14.00 4.14
CA GLY A 120 0.21 13.94 2.88
C GLY A 120 -1.08 13.11 2.90
N PHE A 121 -1.39 12.43 4.00
CA PHE A 121 -2.56 11.56 4.11
C PHE A 121 -3.89 12.28 3.82
N SER A 122 -4.08 13.44 4.45
CA SER A 122 -5.34 14.19 4.39
C SER A 122 -5.62 14.87 3.05
N SER A 123 -4.66 14.81 2.13
CA SER A 123 -4.81 15.33 0.76
C SER A 123 -4.84 14.22 -0.30
N ALA A 124 -4.67 12.96 0.10
CA ALA A 124 -4.67 11.83 -0.81
C ALA A 124 -6.10 11.35 -1.08
N SER A 125 -6.45 11.19 -2.36
CA SER A 125 -7.74 10.62 -2.77
C SER A 125 -7.82 9.12 -2.43
N ILE A 126 -6.69 8.39 -2.58
CA ILE A 126 -6.61 6.96 -2.27
C ILE A 126 -5.29 6.66 -1.55
N VAL A 127 -5.37 5.86 -0.50
CA VAL A 127 -4.19 5.36 0.23
C VAL A 127 -4.21 3.83 0.27
N TYR A 128 -3.19 3.20 -0.32
CA TYR A 128 -2.95 1.77 -0.11
C TYR A 128 -1.89 1.57 0.97
N GLN A 129 -2.14 0.64 1.88
CA GLN A 129 -1.16 0.11 2.82
C GLN A 129 -0.97 -1.38 2.58
N ALA A 130 0.29 -1.85 2.57
CA ALA A 130 0.61 -3.26 2.36
C ALA A 130 1.93 -3.64 3.03
N PRO A 131 2.13 -4.94 3.37
CA PRO A 131 3.39 -5.45 3.85
C PRO A 131 4.54 -5.14 2.89
N ALA A 132 5.69 -4.75 3.43
CA ALA A 132 6.92 -4.50 2.69
C ALA A 132 8.11 -5.23 3.31
N ALA A 133 9.32 -5.03 2.78
CA ALA A 133 10.50 -5.73 3.22
C ALA A 133 10.92 -5.35 4.65
N GLY A 134 11.58 -6.28 5.34
CA GLY A 134 12.09 -6.06 6.70
C GLY A 134 11.03 -6.19 7.80
N GLY A 135 9.83 -6.64 7.45
CA GLY A 135 8.70 -6.69 8.39
C GLY A 135 8.01 -5.35 8.60
N GLU A 136 8.36 -4.37 7.77
CA GLU A 136 7.71 -3.07 7.69
C GLU A 136 6.53 -3.14 6.72
N ASP A 137 5.64 -2.17 6.84
CA ASP A 137 4.60 -1.91 5.84
C ASP A 137 4.99 -0.67 5.04
N ARG A 138 4.24 -0.36 3.98
CA ARG A 138 4.39 0.85 3.20
C ARG A 138 3.07 1.33 2.69
N TYR A 139 3.07 2.61 2.31
CA TYR A 139 1.95 3.22 1.63
C TYR A 139 2.31 3.54 0.18
N VAL A 140 1.31 3.51 -0.71
CA VAL A 140 1.25 4.37 -1.87
C VAL A 140 0.05 5.29 -1.71
N MET A 141 0.31 6.58 -1.69
CA MET A 141 -0.69 7.63 -1.61
C MET A 141 -0.94 8.18 -3.01
N VAL A 142 -2.19 8.18 -3.46
CA VAL A 142 -2.57 8.64 -4.80
C VAL A 142 -3.35 9.94 -4.65
N PHE A 143 -2.84 10.98 -5.28
CA PHE A 143 -3.38 12.34 -5.26
C PHE A 143 -3.98 12.69 -6.61
N GLN A 144 -5.16 13.29 -6.63
CA GLN A 144 -5.73 13.87 -7.84
C GLN A 144 -6.17 15.31 -7.57
N GLU A 145 -7.31 15.56 -6.93
CA GLU A 145 -7.82 16.91 -6.64
C GLU A 145 -7.13 17.57 -5.44
N GLY A 146 -6.73 16.77 -4.45
CA GLY A 146 -6.09 17.27 -3.24
C GLY A 146 -4.66 17.78 -3.47
N THR A 147 -4.23 18.74 -2.67
CA THR A 147 -2.87 19.31 -2.69
C THR A 147 -2.23 19.23 -1.32
N ALA A 148 -1.04 18.68 -1.25
CA ALA A 148 -0.25 18.59 -0.03
C ALA A 148 1.00 19.47 -0.10
N THR A 149 1.29 20.18 1.00
CA THR A 149 2.52 20.98 1.18
C THR A 149 3.74 20.11 1.43
N ASP A 150 3.51 18.92 2.02
CA ASP A 150 4.53 17.90 2.25
C ASP A 150 3.94 16.51 2.01
N ILE A 151 4.71 15.66 1.33
CA ILE A 151 4.40 14.25 1.09
C ILE A 151 5.63 13.43 1.44
N GLY A 152 5.50 12.50 2.38
CA GLY A 152 6.62 11.64 2.72
C GLY A 152 6.64 11.11 4.16
N PRO A 153 7.74 10.44 4.55
CA PRO A 153 8.99 10.24 3.77
C PRO A 153 8.81 9.36 2.55
N VAL A 154 9.31 9.81 1.40
CA VAL A 154 9.24 9.04 0.15
C VAL A 154 10.17 7.84 0.22
N ARG A 155 9.69 6.70 -0.30
CA ARG A 155 10.38 5.42 -0.14
C ARG A 155 10.42 4.60 -1.44
N SER A 156 11.11 3.46 -1.32
CA SER A 156 11.44 2.60 -2.44
C SER A 156 10.22 1.88 -3.02
N ALA A 157 10.20 1.75 -4.36
CA ALA A 157 9.22 0.97 -5.11
C ALA A 157 9.20 -0.52 -4.73
N ARG A 158 8.04 -1.14 -4.91
CA ARG A 158 7.83 -2.58 -4.87
C ARG A 158 6.89 -2.98 -6.01
N PRO A 159 6.98 -4.20 -6.56
CA PRO A 159 6.21 -4.62 -7.73
C PRO A 159 4.70 -4.37 -7.64
N TYR A 160 4.08 -4.78 -6.55
CA TYR A 160 2.63 -4.66 -6.36
C TYR A 160 2.14 -3.21 -6.21
N PHE A 161 2.96 -2.28 -5.67
CA PHE A 161 2.63 -0.86 -5.66
C PHE A 161 2.69 -0.22 -7.05
N VAL A 162 3.62 -0.67 -7.92
CA VAL A 162 3.64 -0.28 -9.34
C VAL A 162 2.32 -0.65 -10.01
N TYR A 163 1.80 -1.85 -9.74
CA TYR A 163 0.55 -2.31 -10.32
C TYR A 163 -0.68 -1.54 -9.80
N TRP A 164 -0.66 -1.07 -8.56
CA TRP A 164 -1.71 -0.17 -8.05
C TRP A 164 -1.62 1.23 -8.67
N ALA A 165 -0.41 1.78 -8.85
CA ALA A 165 -0.24 3.04 -9.59
C ALA A 165 -0.70 2.93 -11.06
N ALA A 166 -0.47 1.77 -11.68
CA ALA A 166 -0.86 1.50 -13.06
C ALA A 166 -2.39 1.38 -13.26
N GLU A 167 -3.18 1.13 -12.21
CA GLU A 167 -4.64 1.20 -12.27
C GLU A 167 -5.14 2.58 -12.73
N TYR A 168 -4.38 3.63 -12.43
CA TYR A 168 -4.74 5.02 -12.65
C TYR A 168 -3.84 5.71 -13.68
N LYS A 169 -2.95 4.98 -14.37
CA LYS A 169 -1.92 5.56 -15.23
C LYS A 169 -1.17 6.72 -14.55
N ALA A 170 -0.90 6.56 -13.26
CA ALA A 170 -0.40 7.63 -12.41
C ALA A 170 1.07 7.97 -12.71
N LEU A 171 1.46 9.21 -12.40
CA LEU A 171 2.84 9.51 -12.08
C LEU A 171 3.22 8.65 -10.86
N TYR A 172 4.25 7.81 -10.99
CA TYR A 172 4.70 6.93 -9.91
C TYR A 172 5.99 7.45 -9.30
N GLY A 173 5.85 8.12 -8.16
CA GLY A 173 6.94 8.74 -7.43
C GLY A 173 7.52 7.82 -6.36
N HIS A 174 8.84 7.58 -6.41
CA HIS A 174 9.52 6.72 -5.45
C HIS A 174 11.00 7.07 -5.32
N PHE A 175 11.65 6.53 -4.29
CA PHE A 175 13.08 6.74 -4.04
C PHE A 175 13.80 5.39 -4.08
N GLY A 176 14.30 4.99 -5.25
CA GLY A 176 14.83 3.66 -5.51
C GLY A 176 13.77 2.54 -5.44
N GLY A 177 14.21 1.30 -5.33
CA GLY A 177 13.31 0.14 -5.27
C GLY A 177 14.08 -1.16 -5.06
N ASP A 178 13.37 -2.29 -4.97
CA ASP A 178 14.00 -3.59 -5.10
C ASP A 178 14.36 -3.90 -6.56
N VAL A 179 15.24 -4.87 -6.76
CA VAL A 179 15.75 -5.24 -8.09
C VAL A 179 14.60 -5.60 -9.04
N LYS A 180 13.60 -6.34 -8.57
CA LYS A 180 12.46 -6.76 -9.39
C LYS A 180 11.60 -5.57 -9.83
N ALA A 181 11.32 -4.63 -8.91
CA ALA A 181 10.58 -3.42 -9.26
C ALA A 181 11.34 -2.58 -10.30
N LEU A 182 12.64 -2.30 -10.05
CA LEU A 182 13.42 -1.38 -10.88
C LEU A 182 13.81 -1.96 -12.24
N GLN A 183 14.14 -3.25 -12.31
CA GLN A 183 14.70 -3.86 -13.52
C GLN A 183 13.68 -4.61 -14.37
N GLN A 184 12.53 -4.98 -13.80
CA GLN A 184 11.53 -5.79 -14.50
C GLN A 184 10.16 -5.10 -14.54
N VAL A 185 9.58 -4.76 -13.39
CA VAL A 185 8.17 -4.34 -13.33
C VAL A 185 7.99 -2.91 -13.85
N ILE A 186 8.80 -1.95 -13.41
CA ILE A 186 8.71 -0.56 -13.90
C ILE A 186 8.98 -0.49 -15.40
N PRO A 187 10.05 -1.07 -15.96
CA PRO A 187 10.28 -1.05 -17.40
C PRO A 187 9.14 -1.66 -18.23
N ALA A 188 8.55 -2.75 -17.74
CA ALA A 188 7.42 -3.40 -18.40
C ALA A 188 6.10 -2.60 -18.34
N ASN A 189 6.02 -1.57 -17.49
CA ASN A 189 4.81 -0.77 -17.26
C ASN A 189 4.94 0.71 -17.65
N LEU A 190 5.98 1.13 -18.37
CA LEU A 190 6.17 2.53 -18.76
C LEU A 190 5.05 3.09 -19.68
N ASN A 191 4.23 2.22 -20.28
CA ASN A 191 3.01 2.62 -20.99
C ASN A 191 1.81 2.84 -20.05
N ASN A 192 1.93 2.45 -18.78
CA ASN A 192 0.84 2.47 -17.80
C ASN A 192 1.16 3.32 -16.57
N ILE A 193 2.39 3.83 -16.45
CA ILE A 193 2.82 4.75 -15.39
C ILE A 193 3.78 5.78 -15.98
N TYR A 194 3.86 6.95 -15.36
CA TYR A 194 4.91 7.95 -15.58
C TYR A 194 5.93 7.84 -14.46
N ASN A 195 7.02 7.11 -14.69
CA ASN A 195 7.98 6.78 -13.65
C ASN A 195 8.82 7.99 -13.21
N MET A 196 8.97 8.16 -11.89
CA MET A 196 9.73 9.22 -11.28
C MET A 196 10.55 8.69 -10.09
N ASP A 197 11.81 8.33 -10.37
CA ASP A 197 12.78 7.87 -9.37
C ASP A 197 13.86 8.93 -9.16
N ASP A 198 14.12 9.30 -7.93
CA ASP A 198 15.16 10.31 -7.60
C ASP A 198 16.39 9.74 -6.89
N LEU A 199 16.52 8.42 -6.77
CA LEU A 199 17.69 7.81 -6.11
C LEU A 199 19.01 8.21 -6.79
N LYS A 200 19.01 8.37 -8.11
CA LYS A 200 20.22 8.71 -8.91
C LYS A 200 20.39 10.21 -9.13
N GLY A 201 19.58 11.01 -8.49
CA GLY A 201 19.57 12.45 -8.62
C GLY A 201 19.02 12.92 -9.94
N GLY A 202 17.97 13.64 -9.89
CA GLY A 202 17.83 14.09 -11.08
C GLY A 202 16.79 14.95 -11.59
N SER A 203 15.73 14.59 -11.58
CA SER A 203 14.83 15.33 -12.43
C SER A 203 13.73 16.01 -11.68
N CYS A 204 13.49 15.58 -10.48
CA CYS A 204 12.30 16.03 -9.79
C CYS A 204 12.51 16.27 -8.31
N PRO A 205 11.74 17.14 -7.75
CA PRO A 205 12.03 17.87 -6.54
C PRO A 205 11.70 17.07 -5.30
N TYR A 206 12.43 16.01 -5.11
CA TYR A 206 12.57 15.46 -3.78
C TYR A 206 13.62 16.26 -3.04
N HIS A 207 13.33 16.57 -1.80
CA HIS A 207 14.29 17.21 -0.89
C HIS A 207 14.45 16.35 0.36
N ARG A 208 15.53 16.56 1.09
CA ARG A 208 15.76 15.89 2.36
C ARG A 208 15.58 16.88 3.50
N ILE A 209 14.80 16.49 4.50
CA ILE A 209 14.70 17.24 5.75
C ILE A 209 15.83 16.85 6.69
N SER A 210 16.30 17.78 7.53
CA SER A 210 17.38 17.57 8.49
C SER A 210 16.92 17.01 9.84
N THR A 211 15.61 17.04 10.11
CA THR A 211 15.02 16.61 11.38
C THR A 211 14.90 15.09 11.52
N ARG A 212 15.20 14.35 10.45
CA ARG A 212 15.19 12.88 10.42
C ARG A 212 16.45 12.34 9.75
N ALA A 213 16.91 11.18 10.24
CA ALA A 213 18.02 10.47 9.62
C ALA A 213 17.61 9.82 8.28
N MET A 214 18.56 9.68 7.36
CA MET A 214 18.39 8.80 6.21
C MET A 214 18.16 7.36 6.67
N PRO A 215 17.32 6.61 5.98
CA PRO A 215 16.62 6.91 4.72
C PRO A 215 15.20 7.47 4.90
N HIS A 216 14.81 7.89 6.11
CA HIS A 216 13.44 8.29 6.49
C HIS A 216 13.19 9.80 6.36
N ASN A 217 13.89 10.49 5.46
CA ASN A 217 13.93 11.96 5.37
C ASN A 217 13.78 12.56 3.97
N ALA A 218 13.40 11.74 2.96
CA ALA A 218 13.12 12.24 1.62
C ALA A 218 11.67 12.68 1.51
N TYR A 219 11.41 13.90 1.03
CA TYR A 219 10.07 14.48 0.92
C TYR A 219 9.86 15.13 -0.46
N THR A 220 8.60 15.29 -0.82
CA THR A 220 8.15 16.07 -1.97
C THR A 220 6.87 16.83 -1.61
N ASN A 221 6.25 17.51 -2.57
CA ASN A 221 4.95 18.15 -2.42
C ASN A 221 4.23 18.25 -3.78
N SER A 222 2.93 18.58 -3.74
CA SER A 222 2.13 18.64 -4.96
C SER A 222 2.63 19.66 -5.98
N ALA A 223 3.04 20.85 -5.55
CA ALA A 223 3.53 21.91 -6.46
C ALA A 223 4.80 21.48 -7.20
N ALA A 224 5.68 20.83 -6.47
CA ALA A 224 6.92 20.29 -6.97
C ALA A 224 6.67 19.16 -7.99
N LEU A 225 5.76 18.23 -7.71
CA LEU A 225 5.37 17.15 -8.62
C LEU A 225 4.73 17.69 -9.91
N ILE A 226 3.83 18.69 -9.81
CA ILE A 226 3.22 19.36 -10.97
C ILE A 226 4.31 20.04 -11.84
N THR A 227 5.29 20.68 -11.22
CA THR A 227 6.43 21.27 -11.94
C THR A 227 7.19 20.21 -12.71
N CYS A 228 7.41 19.04 -12.10
CA CYS A 228 8.04 17.91 -12.76
C CYS A 228 7.24 17.34 -13.92
N VAL A 229 5.96 17.15 -13.75
CA VAL A 229 5.04 16.72 -14.82
C VAL A 229 5.25 17.59 -16.04
N LYS A 230 5.24 18.93 -15.88
CA LYS A 230 5.49 19.89 -16.95
C LYS A 230 6.89 19.76 -17.55
N LYS A 231 7.94 19.69 -16.72
CA LYS A 231 9.34 19.57 -17.15
C LYS A 231 9.60 18.32 -17.98
N MET A 232 8.94 17.21 -17.63
CA MET A 232 9.10 15.92 -18.30
C MET A 232 8.17 15.75 -19.51
N GLY A 233 7.34 16.75 -19.82
CA GLY A 233 6.39 16.68 -20.94
C GLY A 233 5.27 15.66 -20.70
N TYR A 234 4.97 15.30 -19.45
CA TYR A 234 3.86 14.42 -19.11
C TYR A 234 2.54 15.20 -19.20
N PRO A 235 1.42 14.53 -19.45
CA PRO A 235 0.12 15.20 -19.52
C PRO A 235 -0.23 15.81 -18.16
N ALA A 236 -0.75 17.03 -18.14
CA ALA A 236 -1.20 17.67 -16.91
C ALA A 236 -2.54 17.08 -16.40
N THR A 237 -3.38 16.66 -17.35
CA THR A 237 -4.68 16.05 -17.10
C THR A 237 -4.77 14.70 -17.82
N TYR A 238 -5.61 13.82 -17.29
CA TYR A 238 -5.89 12.54 -17.89
C TYR A 238 -7.39 12.31 -17.92
N GLN A 239 -7.92 11.99 -19.11
CA GLN A 239 -9.34 11.69 -19.29
C GLN A 239 -9.54 10.19 -19.50
N ASN A 240 -10.75 9.71 -19.19
CA ASN A 240 -11.14 8.30 -19.33
C ASN A 240 -10.36 7.34 -18.42
N LEU A 241 -10.04 7.77 -17.21
CA LEU A 241 -9.62 6.85 -16.18
C LEU A 241 -10.75 5.86 -15.88
N PRO A 242 -10.41 4.59 -15.52
CA PRO A 242 -11.42 3.67 -15.06
C PRO A 242 -11.94 4.15 -13.71
N VAL A 243 -13.24 4.42 -13.63
CA VAL A 243 -13.92 4.94 -12.44
C VAL A 243 -14.61 3.81 -11.69
N ARG A 244 -14.63 3.88 -10.36
CA ARG A 244 -15.47 3.04 -9.49
C ARG A 244 -16.91 3.54 -9.49
N ALA A 245 -17.83 2.66 -9.10
CA ALA A 245 -19.18 3.10 -8.80
C ALA A 245 -19.17 3.94 -7.50
N PHE A 246 -19.79 5.10 -7.53
CA PHE A 246 -19.97 5.96 -6.36
C PHE A 246 -21.44 6.20 -6.09
N LYS A 247 -21.75 6.50 -4.83
CA LYS A 247 -23.07 6.88 -4.35
C LYS A 247 -22.97 8.13 -3.47
N ASP A 248 -24.11 8.80 -3.29
CA ASP A 248 -24.24 9.87 -2.33
C ASP A 248 -24.35 9.34 -0.91
N ASP A 249 -24.11 10.20 0.07
CA ASP A 249 -24.16 9.89 1.49
C ASP A 249 -25.54 9.42 1.92
N ALA A 250 -25.60 8.39 2.75
CA ALA A 250 -26.83 8.05 3.45
C ALA A 250 -27.22 9.20 4.42
N PRO A 251 -28.51 9.45 4.61
CA PRO A 251 -28.97 10.39 5.64
C PRO A 251 -28.40 10.05 7.01
N LEU A 252 -28.10 11.07 7.83
CA LEU A 252 -27.54 10.91 9.17
C LEU A 252 -28.31 9.89 10.04
N SER A 253 -29.64 9.88 9.92
CA SER A 253 -30.51 8.97 10.65
C SER A 253 -30.38 7.49 10.27
N GLN A 254 -29.77 7.19 9.12
CA GLN A 254 -29.52 5.83 8.64
C GLN A 254 -28.11 5.35 8.96
N ARG A 255 -27.23 6.21 9.46
CA ARG A 255 -25.87 5.85 9.86
C ARG A 255 -25.87 5.39 11.32
N PRO A 256 -25.19 4.28 11.68
CA PRO A 256 -25.02 3.88 13.06
C PRO A 256 -24.22 4.93 13.85
N ALA A 257 -24.41 4.97 15.17
CA ALA A 257 -23.76 5.96 16.03
C ALA A 257 -22.23 5.84 15.98
N THR A 258 -21.70 4.63 15.89
CA THR A 258 -20.26 4.39 15.78
C THR A 258 -19.96 3.02 15.19
N GLN A 259 -18.75 2.81 14.73
CA GLN A 259 -18.18 1.52 14.37
C GLN A 259 -16.67 1.58 14.62
N SER A 260 -16.08 0.49 15.10
CA SER A 260 -14.64 0.40 15.28
C SER A 260 -14.06 -0.73 14.44
N ILE A 261 -12.88 -0.50 13.84
CA ILE A 261 -12.18 -1.44 12.97
C ILE A 261 -10.74 -1.56 13.46
N TRP A 262 -10.19 -2.78 13.52
CA TRP A 262 -8.81 -3.06 13.89
C TRP A 262 -8.14 -3.92 12.82
N VAL A 263 -7.06 -3.41 12.24
CA VAL A 263 -6.25 -4.08 11.22
C VAL A 263 -4.84 -4.26 11.78
N PRO A 264 -4.45 -5.48 12.15
CA PRO A 264 -3.13 -5.74 12.69
C PRO A 264 -2.08 -5.79 11.57
N TYR A 265 -1.17 -4.82 11.57
CA TYR A 265 0.04 -4.84 10.77
C TYR A 265 1.26 -5.12 11.64
N ARG A 266 2.37 -5.56 11.05
CA ARG A 266 3.61 -5.80 11.80
C ARG A 266 4.21 -4.51 12.35
N THR A 267 4.04 -3.40 11.67
CA THR A 267 4.49 -2.06 12.10
C THR A 267 3.60 -1.44 13.18
N GLY A 268 2.50 -2.07 13.50
CA GLY A 268 1.58 -1.66 14.57
C GLY A 268 0.12 -1.83 14.21
N LEU A 269 -0.70 -1.72 15.22
CA LEU A 269 -2.16 -1.79 15.08
C LEU A 269 -2.68 -0.52 14.44
N ILE A 270 -3.30 -0.68 13.28
CA ILE A 270 -4.09 0.37 12.65
C ILE A 270 -5.55 0.17 13.07
N SER A 271 -6.18 1.24 13.49
CA SER A 271 -7.60 1.20 13.81
C SER A 271 -8.34 2.42 13.26
N TYR A 272 -9.65 2.28 13.16
CA TYR A 272 -10.54 3.32 12.69
C TYR A 272 -11.76 3.40 13.59
N ILE A 273 -12.21 4.60 13.87
CA ILE A 273 -13.45 4.87 14.61
C ILE A 273 -14.35 5.69 13.69
N PHE A 274 -15.56 5.19 13.46
CA PHE A 274 -16.54 5.88 12.64
C PHE A 274 -17.12 7.08 13.39
N ASP A 275 -17.09 8.22 12.76
CA ASP A 275 -17.78 9.44 13.16
C ASP A 275 -19.04 9.63 12.31
N GLN A 276 -20.19 9.41 12.93
CA GLN A 276 -21.50 9.51 12.28
C GLN A 276 -21.75 10.90 11.67
N ALA A 277 -21.32 11.95 12.36
CA ALA A 277 -21.61 13.33 11.96
C ALA A 277 -20.93 13.72 10.65
N THR A 278 -19.66 13.32 10.48
CA THR A 278 -18.86 13.61 9.29
C THR A 278 -18.87 12.49 8.28
N ASP A 279 -19.55 11.36 8.58
CA ASP A 279 -19.53 10.14 7.76
C ASP A 279 -18.10 9.70 7.41
N SER A 280 -17.23 9.66 8.38
CA SER A 280 -15.81 9.40 8.17
C SER A 280 -15.28 8.43 9.21
N TYR A 281 -14.25 7.68 8.83
CA TYR A 281 -13.50 6.81 9.72
C TYR A 281 -12.22 7.52 10.15
N LEU A 282 -12.16 7.95 11.40
CA LEU A 282 -10.99 8.58 12.02
C LEU A 282 -9.91 7.52 12.22
N ARG A 283 -8.72 7.74 11.65
CA ARG A 283 -7.62 6.77 11.70
C ARG A 283 -6.79 6.93 12.96
N LEU A 284 -6.43 5.78 13.56
CA LEU A 284 -5.52 5.69 14.70
C LEU A 284 -4.35 4.75 14.37
N VAL A 285 -3.20 5.05 14.95
CA VAL A 285 -1.99 4.21 14.91
C VAL A 285 -1.56 3.91 16.33
N GLY A 286 -1.51 2.63 16.70
CA GLY A 286 -1.18 2.24 18.07
C GLY A 286 -2.14 2.80 19.13
N GLY A 287 -3.41 3.00 18.76
CA GLY A 287 -4.44 3.55 19.67
C GLY A 287 -4.47 5.09 19.77
N HIS A 288 -3.59 5.81 19.07
CA HIS A 288 -3.55 7.27 19.06
C HIS A 288 -4.09 7.83 17.74
N TYR A 289 -4.92 8.86 17.79
CA TYR A 289 -5.38 9.57 16.61
C TYR A 289 -4.20 10.05 15.77
N GLN A 290 -4.24 9.73 14.48
CA GLN A 290 -3.19 10.13 13.57
C GLN A 290 -3.48 11.51 13.00
N THR A 291 -2.56 12.44 13.22
CA THR A 291 -2.60 13.79 12.63
C THR A 291 -1.62 13.86 11.46
N ASP A 292 -2.02 14.51 10.37
CA ASP A 292 -1.16 14.79 9.23
C ASP A 292 -0.29 16.03 9.51
N PRO A 293 1.04 15.93 9.60
CA PRO A 293 1.89 17.09 9.85
C PRO A 293 1.83 18.17 8.76
N ALA A 294 1.42 17.83 7.54
CA ALA A 294 1.33 18.78 6.45
C ALA A 294 0.31 19.90 6.71
N ASN A 295 -0.73 19.63 7.49
CA ASN A 295 -1.81 20.61 7.76
C ASN A 295 -2.42 20.52 9.15
N GLY A 296 -1.93 19.62 10.02
CA GLY A 296 -2.44 19.45 11.37
C GLY A 296 -3.80 18.76 11.48
N GLN A 297 -4.36 18.26 10.38
CA GLN A 297 -5.69 17.64 10.38
C GLN A 297 -5.64 16.18 10.83
N GLN A 298 -6.74 15.70 11.44
CA GLN A 298 -6.98 14.30 11.73
C GLN A 298 -7.06 13.51 10.41
N VAL A 299 -6.26 12.46 10.29
CA VAL A 299 -6.32 11.55 9.15
C VAL A 299 -7.62 10.74 9.21
N LYS A 300 -8.42 10.82 8.17
CA LYS A 300 -9.71 10.15 8.05
C LYS A 300 -9.94 9.59 6.65
N ALA A 301 -10.93 8.74 6.51
CA ALA A 301 -11.37 8.19 5.23
C ALA A 301 -12.89 8.05 5.19
N ARG A 302 -13.49 8.20 4.00
CA ARG A 302 -14.91 7.92 3.78
C ARG A 302 -15.17 6.42 3.62
N ASN A 303 -14.18 5.72 3.06
CA ASN A 303 -14.25 4.30 2.80
C ASN A 303 -12.98 3.62 3.33
N VAL A 304 -13.12 2.57 4.12
CA VAL A 304 -12.02 1.69 4.52
C VAL A 304 -12.24 0.32 3.92
N ILE A 305 -11.30 -0.15 3.12
CA ILE A 305 -11.40 -1.40 2.37
C ILE A 305 -10.28 -2.33 2.84
N VAL A 306 -10.62 -3.53 3.25
CA VAL A 306 -9.64 -4.56 3.58
C VAL A 306 -9.63 -5.61 2.48
N LEU A 307 -8.48 -5.80 1.83
CA LEU A 307 -8.26 -6.82 0.81
C LEU A 307 -7.42 -7.94 1.40
N PHE A 308 -7.97 -9.15 1.48
CA PHE A 308 -7.22 -10.34 1.87
C PHE A 308 -6.53 -10.92 0.64
N GLN A 309 -5.20 -10.86 0.62
CA GLN A 309 -4.39 -11.23 -0.54
C GLN A 309 -3.34 -12.27 -0.17
N SER A 310 -2.97 -13.12 -1.13
CA SER A 310 -1.84 -14.02 -0.95
C SER A 310 -0.56 -13.19 -0.89
N VAL A 311 0.21 -13.40 0.17
CA VAL A 311 1.52 -12.77 0.34
C VAL A 311 2.56 -13.87 0.45
N THR A 312 3.45 -13.93 -0.53
CA THR A 312 4.58 -14.86 -0.58
C THR A 312 5.90 -14.12 -0.41
N THR A 313 7.01 -14.83 -0.41
CA THR A 313 8.34 -14.22 -0.26
C THR A 313 9.17 -14.52 -1.50
N ASP A 314 9.73 -13.48 -2.12
CA ASP A 314 10.78 -13.62 -3.14
C ASP A 314 12.15 -13.51 -2.45
N SER A 315 12.86 -14.65 -2.39
CA SER A 315 14.23 -14.75 -1.88
C SER A 315 15.24 -15.01 -3.01
N VAL A 316 14.77 -15.11 -4.26
CA VAL A 316 15.57 -15.48 -5.42
C VAL A 316 16.12 -14.27 -6.15
N THR A 317 15.28 -13.25 -6.39
CA THR A 317 15.67 -12.07 -7.15
C THR A 317 16.74 -11.25 -6.46
N GLU A 318 16.71 -11.17 -5.13
CA GLU A 318 17.74 -10.53 -4.30
C GLU A 318 18.14 -11.49 -3.17
N PRO A 319 19.11 -12.38 -3.38
CA PRO A 319 19.57 -13.31 -2.33
C PRO A 319 19.94 -12.60 -1.04
N GLY A 320 19.47 -13.11 0.10
CA GLY A 320 19.64 -12.49 1.42
C GLY A 320 18.58 -11.45 1.78
N HIS A 321 17.69 -11.10 0.85
CA HIS A 321 16.56 -10.20 1.07
C HIS A 321 15.23 -10.93 0.88
N ASN A 322 14.50 -11.15 1.95
CA ASN A 322 13.16 -11.73 1.89
C ASN A 322 12.14 -10.64 1.51
N ARG A 323 11.83 -10.52 0.21
CA ARG A 323 10.91 -9.50 -0.32
C ARG A 323 9.49 -10.04 -0.35
N PRO A 324 8.51 -9.40 0.31
CA PRO A 324 7.11 -9.80 0.16
C PRO A 324 6.63 -9.56 -1.26
N VAL A 325 5.82 -10.48 -1.75
CA VAL A 325 5.14 -10.43 -3.04
C VAL A 325 3.65 -10.54 -2.77
N VAL A 326 2.93 -9.46 -3.00
CA VAL A 326 1.47 -9.42 -2.86
C VAL A 326 0.84 -9.79 -4.19
N ALA A 327 -0.02 -10.81 -4.19
CA ALA A 327 -0.79 -11.19 -5.36
C ALA A 327 -1.99 -10.25 -5.50
N ASN A 328 -1.86 -9.24 -6.36
CA ASN A 328 -2.89 -8.22 -6.57
C ASN A 328 -3.67 -8.38 -7.88
N VAL A 329 -3.51 -9.49 -8.59
CA VAL A 329 -4.34 -9.90 -9.75
C VAL A 329 -5.12 -11.15 -9.36
N GLY A 330 -6.38 -11.24 -9.76
CA GLY A 330 -7.27 -12.35 -9.43
C GLY A 330 -8.48 -11.91 -8.61
N THR A 331 -8.83 -12.72 -7.62
CA THR A 331 -9.97 -12.49 -6.74
C THR A 331 -9.66 -12.96 -5.31
N GLY A 332 -10.34 -12.38 -4.34
CA GLY A 332 -10.21 -12.78 -2.94
C GLY A 332 -11.26 -12.12 -2.06
N LYS A 333 -11.27 -12.47 -0.78
CA LYS A 333 -12.17 -11.87 0.21
C LYS A 333 -11.86 -10.38 0.38
N ALA A 334 -12.91 -9.57 0.49
CA ALA A 334 -12.82 -8.17 0.91
C ALA A 334 -13.81 -7.88 2.05
N ILE A 335 -13.51 -6.86 2.83
CA ILE A 335 -14.47 -6.21 3.72
C ILE A 335 -14.43 -4.73 3.39
N VAL A 336 -15.60 -4.17 3.07
CA VAL A 336 -15.75 -2.75 2.75
C VAL A 336 -16.51 -2.08 3.89
N PHE A 337 -15.90 -1.08 4.49
CA PHE A 337 -16.50 -0.25 5.53
C PHE A 337 -16.82 1.10 4.95
N LEU A 338 -18.07 1.47 4.99
CA LEU A 338 -18.60 2.77 4.58
C LEU A 338 -19.87 3.08 5.38
N GLU A 339 -20.13 4.35 5.66
CA GLU A 339 -21.32 4.81 6.39
C GLU A 339 -21.57 4.07 7.73
N GLY A 340 -20.48 3.66 8.41
CA GLY A 340 -20.56 2.88 9.64
C GLY A 340 -21.03 1.44 9.47
N GLN A 341 -21.13 0.92 8.24
CA GLN A 341 -21.53 -0.43 7.89
C GLN A 341 -20.33 -1.27 7.46
N ALA A 342 -20.41 -2.59 7.63
CA ALA A 342 -19.43 -3.53 7.13
C ALA A 342 -20.08 -4.44 6.07
N ILE A 343 -19.57 -4.41 4.85
CA ILE A 343 -20.02 -5.26 3.74
C ILE A 343 -18.93 -6.30 3.48
N VAL A 344 -19.22 -7.55 3.81
CA VAL A 344 -18.33 -8.68 3.50
C VAL A 344 -18.60 -9.11 2.06
N GLY A 345 -17.55 -9.14 1.24
CA GLY A 345 -17.65 -9.44 -0.18
C GLY A 345 -16.34 -9.93 -0.78
N THR A 346 -16.13 -9.62 -2.04
CA THR A 346 -14.96 -10.03 -2.82
C THR A 346 -14.35 -8.87 -3.57
N TRP A 347 -13.00 -8.87 -3.68
CA TRP A 347 -12.30 -8.03 -4.64
C TRP A 347 -12.00 -8.84 -5.91
N LYS A 348 -11.96 -8.14 -7.05
CA LYS A 348 -11.53 -8.69 -8.35
C LYS A 348 -10.64 -7.70 -9.07
N LYS A 349 -9.53 -8.19 -9.64
CA LYS A 349 -8.61 -7.43 -10.48
C LYS A 349 -8.18 -8.30 -11.66
N ALA A 350 -8.58 -7.92 -12.87
CA ALA A 350 -8.44 -8.75 -14.06
C ALA A 350 -7.02 -8.80 -14.62
N SER A 351 -6.21 -7.75 -14.38
CA SER A 351 -4.83 -7.65 -14.85
C SER A 351 -4.04 -6.69 -13.96
N ASN A 352 -2.73 -6.58 -14.18
CA ASN A 352 -1.87 -5.64 -13.44
C ASN A 352 -2.29 -4.17 -13.57
N THR A 353 -2.98 -3.80 -14.66
CA THR A 353 -3.44 -2.44 -14.94
C THR A 353 -4.95 -2.24 -14.77
N ALA A 354 -5.69 -3.32 -14.58
CA ALA A 354 -7.14 -3.22 -14.37
C ALA A 354 -7.45 -2.65 -12.98
N LEU A 355 -8.52 -1.88 -12.89
CA LEU A 355 -9.01 -1.36 -11.63
C LEU A 355 -9.43 -2.50 -10.70
N THR A 356 -9.03 -2.43 -9.44
CA THR A 356 -9.53 -3.32 -8.38
C THR A 356 -10.99 -2.97 -8.09
N ARG A 357 -11.92 -3.91 -8.33
CA ARG A 357 -13.35 -3.76 -8.10
C ARG A 357 -13.82 -4.59 -6.93
N LEU A 358 -14.91 -4.17 -6.31
CA LEU A 358 -15.46 -4.73 -5.07
C LEU A 358 -16.89 -5.19 -5.32
N TYR A 359 -17.21 -6.39 -4.86
CA TYR A 359 -18.52 -7.00 -5.06
C TYR A 359 -19.05 -7.53 -3.74
N ASP A 360 -20.33 -7.38 -3.52
CA ASP A 360 -21.03 -7.95 -2.36
C ASP A 360 -21.27 -9.47 -2.52
N SER A 361 -21.95 -10.08 -1.56
CA SER A 361 -22.27 -11.50 -1.56
C SER A 361 -23.25 -11.93 -2.67
N SER A 362 -24.00 -11.00 -3.26
CA SER A 362 -24.88 -11.24 -4.41
C SER A 362 -24.14 -11.18 -5.74
N GLY A 363 -22.90 -10.64 -5.74
CA GLY A 363 -22.12 -10.38 -6.94
C GLY A 363 -22.35 -9.01 -7.56
N ALA A 364 -23.11 -8.13 -6.91
CA ALA A 364 -23.28 -6.74 -7.32
C ALA A 364 -22.05 -5.91 -6.94
N GLU A 365 -21.62 -4.97 -7.81
CA GLU A 365 -20.53 -4.05 -7.48
C GLU A 365 -20.95 -3.14 -6.34
N ILE A 366 -20.08 -3.00 -5.32
CA ILE A 366 -20.33 -2.14 -4.15
C ILE A 366 -19.99 -0.70 -4.55
N PRO A 367 -20.98 0.23 -4.60
CA PRO A 367 -20.70 1.64 -4.81
C PRO A 367 -20.08 2.23 -3.54
N LEU A 368 -18.99 2.97 -3.69
CA LEU A 368 -18.32 3.67 -2.60
C LEU A 368 -18.98 5.02 -2.32
N VAL A 369 -18.86 5.50 -1.10
CA VAL A 369 -19.21 6.88 -0.76
C VAL A 369 -18.14 7.81 -1.32
N ARG A 370 -18.54 8.98 -1.85
CA ARG A 370 -17.59 9.94 -2.43
C ARG A 370 -16.64 10.49 -1.37
N GLY A 371 -15.36 10.56 -1.70
CA GLY A 371 -14.26 11.04 -0.86
C GLY A 371 -13.23 9.95 -0.54
N GLU A 372 -12.31 10.23 0.32
CA GLU A 372 -11.05 9.50 0.56
C GLU A 372 -11.25 7.99 0.77
N ILE A 373 -10.41 7.19 0.12
CA ILE A 373 -10.46 5.73 0.14
C ILE A 373 -9.18 5.18 0.74
N PHE A 374 -9.27 4.45 1.87
CA PHE A 374 -8.13 3.74 2.45
C PHE A 374 -8.25 2.24 2.21
N ILE A 375 -7.23 1.66 1.55
CA ILE A 375 -7.18 0.26 1.16
C ILE A 375 -6.08 -0.43 1.95
N GLN A 376 -6.51 -1.38 2.79
CA GLN A 376 -5.67 -2.18 3.67
C GLN A 376 -5.45 -3.55 3.01
N SER A 377 -4.28 -3.75 2.38
CA SER A 377 -3.89 -5.06 1.84
C SER A 377 -3.25 -5.89 2.95
N VAL A 378 -3.86 -7.01 3.28
CA VAL A 378 -3.41 -7.89 4.34
C VAL A 378 -3.26 -9.34 3.85
N PRO A 379 -2.36 -10.13 4.43
CA PRO A 379 -2.26 -11.56 4.15
C PRO A 379 -3.57 -12.30 4.42
N ILE A 380 -3.88 -13.32 3.61
CA ILE A 380 -4.98 -14.25 3.90
C ILE A 380 -4.79 -14.83 5.31
N GLY A 381 -5.84 -14.84 6.10
CA GLY A 381 -5.80 -15.30 7.51
C GLY A 381 -5.50 -14.22 8.53
N THR A 382 -5.23 -12.97 8.11
CA THR A 382 -5.08 -11.85 9.06
C THR A 382 -6.39 -11.65 9.86
N ALA A 383 -6.25 -11.56 11.19
CA ALA A 383 -7.38 -11.38 12.10
C ALA A 383 -7.83 -9.91 12.15
N VAL A 384 -8.51 -9.47 11.09
CA VAL A 384 -9.18 -8.17 11.08
C VAL A 384 -10.46 -8.27 11.89
N THR A 385 -10.59 -7.41 12.89
CA THR A 385 -11.77 -7.38 13.76
C THR A 385 -12.51 -6.06 13.62
N TYR A 386 -13.81 -6.06 13.82
CA TYR A 386 -14.62 -4.86 13.84
C TYR A 386 -15.83 -5.04 14.75
N LYS A 387 -16.32 -3.92 15.26
CA LYS A 387 -17.48 -3.89 16.15
C LYS A 387 -18.44 -2.82 15.65
N ALA A 388 -19.69 -3.20 15.41
CA ALA A 388 -20.77 -2.24 15.20
C ALA A 388 -21.03 -1.50 16.53
N GLY A 389 -21.42 -0.25 16.46
CA GLY A 389 -21.80 0.57 17.57
C GLY A 389 -23.21 0.26 18.08
#